data_dea162c485912e757f7e8156bc7229b2
#
_entry.id   dea162c485912e757f7e8156bc7229b2
#
_cell.length_a   1.000
_cell.length_b   1.000
_cell.length_c   1.000
_cell.angle_alpha   90.00
_cell.angle_beta   90.00
_cell.angle_gamma   90.00
#
_symmetry.space_group_name_H-M   'P 1'
#
loop_
_entity.id
_entity.type
_entity.pdbx_description
1 polymer ?
#
loop_
_entity_poly.entity_id
_entity_poly.type
_entity_poly.pdbx_seq_one_letter_code
_entity_poly.pdbx_strand_id
1 'polypeptide(L)'
;KTGKRNAITDVPGVLVGHCTVNTEENHTGVTVIIPGPDNAFANHYTAAAYVHNGFGKSAGLVQVEELGTLETPIALTNTLNVGRVWDALAGIVIEQCQNDGLEPMSINPVVGECNDCRINQIQKRAVGEKEVRQAFAAATEEFEEGDVGAGTGTICYGMKGGIGSASRVICIGEKEYTIGVLVQSNFGATEDFILNGEAVGPKILEWKQEKNDMAASEEDKGSIMSILATDLPLTSRQLK
;
A
#
# COMPACT_ATOMS: atom_id res chain seq x y z
N LYS A 1 -16.30 -17.08 0.58
CA LYS A 1 -15.13 -17.87 0.14
C LYS A 1 -13.98 -16.92 -0.21
N THR A 2 -12.74 -17.41 -0.23
CA THR A 2 -11.60 -16.66 -0.76
C THR A 2 -11.72 -16.52 -2.28
N GLY A 3 -11.16 -15.46 -2.87
CA GLY A 3 -10.97 -15.38 -4.30
C GLY A 3 -9.89 -16.38 -4.78
N LYS A 4 -9.67 -16.41 -6.08
CA LYS A 4 -8.79 -17.42 -6.73
C LYS A 4 -7.33 -17.33 -6.25
N ARG A 5 -6.82 -16.09 -6.10
CA ARG A 5 -5.44 -15.81 -5.64
C ARG A 5 -5.38 -15.49 -4.15
N ASN A 6 -6.55 -15.23 -3.55
CA ASN A 6 -6.66 -14.65 -2.21
C ASN A 6 -5.88 -13.32 -2.09
N ALA A 7 -5.93 -12.49 -3.10
CA ALA A 7 -5.20 -11.23 -3.21
C ALA A 7 -6.10 -10.09 -3.69
N ILE A 8 -5.69 -8.84 -3.50
CA ILE A 8 -6.44 -7.66 -3.97
C ILE A 8 -6.72 -7.72 -5.49
N THR A 9 -5.85 -8.37 -6.23
CA THR A 9 -5.95 -8.56 -7.68
C THR A 9 -7.01 -9.59 -8.11
N ASP A 10 -7.72 -10.21 -7.18
CA ASP A 10 -8.95 -10.93 -7.49
C ASP A 10 -10.11 -9.97 -7.85
N VAL A 11 -10.00 -8.68 -7.50
CA VAL A 11 -10.90 -7.64 -7.99
C VAL A 11 -10.55 -7.35 -9.45
N PRO A 12 -11.51 -7.48 -10.38
CA PRO A 12 -11.24 -7.38 -11.82
C PRO A 12 -10.53 -6.08 -12.21
N GLY A 13 -9.42 -6.21 -12.93
CA GLY A 13 -8.63 -5.08 -13.45
C GLY A 13 -7.63 -4.48 -12.49
N VAL A 14 -7.66 -4.85 -11.21
CA VAL A 14 -6.65 -4.39 -10.23
C VAL A 14 -5.34 -5.11 -10.47
N LEU A 15 -4.25 -4.33 -10.58
CA LEU A 15 -2.88 -4.84 -10.73
C LEU A 15 -1.98 -4.25 -9.64
N VAL A 16 -0.95 -5.00 -9.26
CA VAL A 16 0.05 -4.57 -8.27
C VAL A 16 1.44 -4.80 -8.81
N GLY A 17 2.31 -3.80 -8.65
CA GLY A 17 3.71 -3.93 -9.02
C GLY A 17 4.64 -3.33 -7.98
N HIS A 18 5.84 -3.87 -7.90
CA HIS A 18 6.87 -3.49 -6.93
C HIS A 18 8.16 -3.07 -7.60
N CYS A 19 8.84 -2.11 -6.98
CA CYS A 19 10.27 -1.91 -7.15
C CYS A 19 10.93 -1.92 -5.78
N THR A 20 11.74 -2.92 -5.52
CA THR A 20 12.47 -3.11 -4.26
C THR A 20 13.86 -2.51 -4.38
N VAL A 21 14.25 -1.69 -3.40
CA VAL A 21 15.61 -1.14 -3.24
C VAL A 21 16.22 -1.81 -2.01
N ASN A 22 17.00 -2.85 -2.24
CA ASN A 22 17.66 -3.62 -1.19
C ASN A 22 19.17 -3.61 -1.42
N THR A 23 19.89 -2.81 -0.64
CA THR A 23 21.34 -2.63 -0.68
C THR A 23 21.88 -2.72 0.74
N GLU A 24 23.20 -2.60 0.93
CA GLU A 24 23.82 -2.55 2.27
C GLU A 24 23.24 -1.43 3.15
N GLU A 25 22.82 -0.32 2.55
CA GLU A 25 22.40 0.89 3.27
C GLU A 25 20.88 1.17 3.16
N ASN A 26 20.22 0.65 2.14
CA ASN A 26 18.80 0.92 1.89
C ASN A 26 18.00 -0.37 1.83
N HIS A 27 16.98 -0.44 2.67
CA HIS A 27 15.95 -1.48 2.71
C HIS A 27 14.59 -0.78 2.56
N THR A 28 14.16 -0.54 1.34
CA THR A 28 12.98 0.27 1.02
C THR A 28 12.43 -0.08 -0.35
N GLY A 29 11.44 0.66 -0.82
CA GLY A 29 10.89 0.48 -2.16
C GLY A 29 9.59 1.24 -2.38
N VAL A 30 8.95 0.91 -3.47
CA VAL A 30 7.64 1.42 -3.84
C VAL A 30 6.76 0.28 -4.35
N THR A 31 5.48 0.35 -3.97
CA THR A 31 4.42 -0.53 -4.46
C THR A 31 3.40 0.33 -5.17
N VAL A 32 3.06 0.00 -6.40
CA VAL A 32 2.04 0.70 -7.19
C VAL A 32 0.84 -0.21 -7.35
N ILE A 33 -0.35 0.32 -7.08
CA ILE A 33 -1.63 -0.34 -7.28
C ILE A 33 -2.36 0.39 -8.40
N ILE A 34 -2.62 -0.30 -9.51
CA ILE A 34 -3.44 0.18 -10.62
C ILE A 34 -4.88 -0.23 -10.32
N PRO A 35 -5.82 0.73 -10.22
CA PRO A 35 -7.17 0.47 -9.70
C PRO A 35 -8.10 -0.27 -10.68
N GLY A 36 -7.74 -0.34 -11.95
CA GLY A 36 -8.53 -0.98 -13.00
C GLY A 36 -7.91 -0.83 -14.38
N PRO A 37 -8.57 -1.33 -15.43
CA PRO A 37 -8.01 -1.42 -16.78
C PRO A 37 -7.93 -0.09 -17.52
N ASP A 38 -8.74 0.89 -17.11
CA ASP A 38 -8.86 2.18 -17.79
C ASP A 38 -7.84 3.20 -17.27
N ASN A 39 -7.59 4.24 -18.08
CA ASN A 39 -6.91 5.43 -17.58
C ASN A 39 -7.77 6.09 -16.49
N ALA A 40 -7.31 6.02 -15.25
CA ALA A 40 -8.04 6.50 -14.08
C ALA A 40 -8.35 8.01 -14.14
N PHE A 41 -7.55 8.79 -14.86
CA PHE A 41 -7.81 10.21 -15.07
C PHE A 41 -8.96 10.46 -16.04
N ALA A 42 -9.05 9.65 -17.09
CA ALA A 42 -10.17 9.74 -18.06
C ALA A 42 -11.47 9.19 -17.46
N ASN A 43 -11.38 8.13 -16.67
CA ASN A 43 -12.50 7.40 -16.09
C ASN A 43 -12.29 7.24 -14.58
N HIS A 44 -12.66 8.25 -13.81
CA HIS A 44 -12.45 8.27 -12.37
C HIS A 44 -13.12 7.07 -11.69
N TYR A 45 -12.39 6.39 -10.81
CA TYR A 45 -12.94 5.35 -9.95
C TYR A 45 -13.61 5.96 -8.72
N THR A 46 -14.76 5.42 -8.32
CA THR A 46 -15.37 5.79 -7.03
C THR A 46 -14.43 5.40 -5.90
N ALA A 47 -14.16 6.34 -5.00
CA ALA A 47 -13.21 6.14 -3.92
C ALA A 47 -13.65 6.82 -2.61
N ALA A 48 -13.08 6.38 -1.51
CA ALA A 48 -13.16 7.04 -0.21
C ALA A 48 -11.81 6.93 0.50
N ALA A 49 -11.52 7.86 1.36
CA ALA A 49 -10.35 7.84 2.22
C ALA A 49 -10.77 7.90 3.69
N TYR A 50 -10.02 7.21 4.54
CA TYR A 50 -10.15 7.28 5.98
C TYR A 50 -8.78 7.46 6.63
N VAL A 51 -8.63 8.50 7.42
CA VAL A 51 -7.39 8.81 8.16
C VAL A 51 -7.61 8.49 9.63
N HIS A 52 -7.04 7.37 10.10
CA HIS A 52 -7.14 6.96 11.49
C HIS A 52 -6.36 7.91 12.41
N ASN A 53 -5.15 8.33 11.99
CA ASN A 53 -4.42 9.41 12.63
C ASN A 53 -3.69 10.27 11.59
N GLY A 54 -3.60 11.57 11.86
CA GLY A 54 -3.04 12.56 10.92
C GLY A 54 -1.53 12.75 11.03
N PHE A 55 -0.77 11.88 11.69
CA PHE A 55 0.68 12.02 11.78
C PHE A 55 1.39 11.63 10.47
N GLY A 56 0.81 10.73 9.67
CA GLY A 56 1.31 10.31 8.37
C GLY A 56 1.46 11.47 7.38
N LYS A 57 2.36 11.31 6.40
CA LYS A 57 2.67 12.30 5.35
C LYS A 57 2.06 11.91 4.00
N SER A 58 1.02 11.07 4.01
CA SER A 58 0.30 10.67 2.80
C SER A 58 -0.22 11.87 2.01
N ALA A 59 -0.23 11.75 0.69
CA ALA A 59 -0.67 12.81 -0.22
C ALA A 59 -1.91 12.37 -1.01
N GLY A 60 -2.71 13.35 -1.48
CA GLY A 60 -3.86 13.13 -2.36
C GLY A 60 -5.16 12.76 -1.66
N LEU A 61 -5.16 12.43 -0.36
CA LEU A 61 -6.34 11.93 0.35
C LEU A 61 -7.44 12.99 0.53
N VAL A 62 -7.09 14.27 0.64
CA VAL A 62 -8.06 15.36 0.85
C VAL A 62 -9.02 15.47 -0.34
N GLN A 63 -8.50 15.42 -1.57
CA GLN A 63 -9.35 15.46 -2.77
C GLN A 63 -10.21 14.18 -2.90
N VAL A 64 -9.66 13.02 -2.58
CA VAL A 64 -10.43 11.76 -2.57
C VAL A 64 -11.58 11.85 -1.56
N GLU A 65 -11.34 12.42 -0.40
CA GLU A 65 -12.38 12.58 0.63
C GLU A 65 -13.46 13.57 0.22
N GLU A 66 -13.09 14.67 -0.44
CA GLU A 66 -14.01 15.73 -0.88
C GLU A 66 -14.82 15.30 -2.11
N LEU A 67 -14.17 14.77 -3.14
CA LEU A 67 -14.82 14.46 -4.41
C LEU A 67 -15.35 13.02 -4.49
N GLY A 68 -14.88 12.11 -3.65
CA GLY A 68 -15.29 10.72 -3.67
C GLY A 68 -14.77 9.94 -4.88
N THR A 69 -13.67 10.40 -5.49
CA THR A 69 -13.09 9.81 -6.71
C THR A 69 -11.59 9.67 -6.63
N LEU A 70 -11.06 8.67 -7.34
CA LEU A 70 -9.64 8.42 -7.58
C LEU A 70 -9.35 8.59 -9.06
N GLU A 71 -8.34 9.40 -9.38
CA GLU A 71 -7.97 9.76 -10.77
C GLU A 71 -6.55 9.31 -11.15
N THR A 72 -5.87 8.55 -10.29
CA THR A 72 -4.50 8.06 -10.54
C THR A 72 -4.35 6.64 -9.99
N PRO A 73 -3.30 5.90 -10.36
CA PRO A 73 -2.83 4.78 -9.56
C PRO A 73 -2.51 5.24 -8.12
N ILE A 74 -2.49 4.30 -7.18
CA ILE A 74 -2.07 4.54 -5.79
C ILE A 74 -0.64 4.02 -5.64
N ALA A 75 0.23 4.80 -5.00
CA ALA A 75 1.56 4.32 -4.62
C ALA A 75 1.72 4.26 -3.11
N LEU A 76 2.45 3.26 -2.64
CA LEU A 76 2.91 3.12 -1.27
C LEU A 76 4.43 3.21 -1.25
N THR A 77 5.00 3.90 -0.28
CA THR A 77 6.45 4.09 -0.14
C THR A 77 6.83 4.41 1.30
N ASN A 78 8.02 4.96 1.54
CA ASN A 78 8.42 5.46 2.84
C ASN A 78 8.16 6.96 3.00
N THR A 79 8.17 7.42 4.26
CA THR A 79 7.82 8.78 4.67
C THR A 79 8.56 9.88 3.91
N LEU A 80 9.88 9.78 3.71
CA LEU A 80 10.66 10.85 3.09
C LEU A 80 10.63 10.82 1.55
N ASN A 81 10.06 9.79 0.95
CA ASN A 81 9.95 9.68 -0.50
C ASN A 81 8.58 10.09 -1.06
N VAL A 82 7.58 10.37 -0.21
CA VAL A 82 6.22 10.72 -0.65
C VAL A 82 6.21 11.76 -1.76
N GLY A 83 6.91 12.89 -1.60
CA GLY A 83 6.93 13.96 -2.61
C GLY A 83 7.55 13.52 -3.94
N ARG A 84 8.63 12.70 -3.92
CA ARG A 84 9.27 12.18 -5.15
C ARG A 84 8.40 11.18 -5.88
N VAL A 85 7.71 10.33 -5.12
CA VAL A 85 6.77 9.34 -5.66
C VAL A 85 5.52 10.00 -6.21
N TRP A 86 5.03 11.06 -5.54
CA TRP A 86 3.93 11.88 -6.02
C TRP A 86 4.23 12.52 -7.37
N ASP A 87 5.40 13.16 -7.50
CA ASP A 87 5.88 13.78 -8.74
C ASP A 87 6.01 12.76 -9.88
N ALA A 88 6.57 11.59 -9.59
CA ALA A 88 6.71 10.52 -10.55
C ALA A 88 5.36 9.96 -11.04
N LEU A 89 4.38 9.80 -10.13
CA LEU A 89 3.01 9.38 -10.52
C LEU A 89 2.34 10.44 -11.39
N ALA A 90 2.50 11.72 -11.07
CA ALA A 90 1.98 12.81 -11.91
C ALA A 90 2.55 12.72 -13.33
N GLY A 91 3.87 12.48 -13.48
CA GLY A 91 4.52 12.29 -14.77
C GLY A 91 3.94 11.10 -15.55
N ILE A 92 3.72 9.95 -14.90
CA ILE A 92 3.12 8.77 -15.54
C ILE A 92 1.70 9.07 -16.04
N VAL A 93 0.87 9.72 -15.22
CA VAL A 93 -0.52 10.05 -15.59
C VAL A 93 -0.56 11.08 -16.72
N ILE A 94 0.34 12.08 -16.75
CA ILE A 94 0.48 13.02 -17.86
C ILE A 94 0.77 12.27 -19.16
N GLU A 95 1.72 11.34 -19.14
CA GLU A 95 2.07 10.55 -20.33
C GLU A 95 0.89 9.67 -20.79
N GLN A 96 0.17 9.03 -19.87
CA GLN A 96 -1.05 8.27 -20.21
C GLN A 96 -2.10 9.18 -20.86
N CYS A 97 -2.36 10.36 -20.29
CA CYS A 97 -3.30 11.33 -20.84
C CYS A 97 -2.89 11.79 -22.24
N GLN A 98 -1.60 12.11 -22.45
CA GLN A 98 -1.10 12.50 -23.77
C GLN A 98 -1.30 11.41 -24.82
N ASN A 99 -1.06 10.14 -24.46
CA ASN A 99 -1.31 9.01 -25.35
C ASN A 99 -2.81 8.87 -25.71
N ASP A 100 -3.70 9.26 -24.81
CA ASP A 100 -5.15 9.26 -24.99
C ASP A 100 -5.69 10.55 -25.61
N GLY A 101 -4.81 11.51 -25.96
CA GLY A 101 -5.18 12.81 -26.52
C GLY A 101 -5.83 13.77 -25.52
N LEU A 102 -5.52 13.60 -24.23
CA LEU A 102 -6.02 14.43 -23.14
C LEU A 102 -4.93 15.39 -22.65
N GLU A 103 -5.33 16.58 -22.21
CA GLU A 103 -4.43 17.58 -21.60
C GLU A 103 -4.86 17.81 -20.13
N PRO A 104 -4.26 17.11 -19.16
CA PRO A 104 -4.62 17.31 -17.77
C PRO A 104 -4.10 18.65 -17.26
N MET A 105 -4.99 19.50 -16.73
CA MET A 105 -4.63 20.80 -16.13
C MET A 105 -4.37 20.69 -14.62
N SER A 106 -4.75 19.61 -14.01
CA SER A 106 -4.56 19.29 -12.61
C SER A 106 -4.61 17.77 -12.45
N ILE A 107 -3.76 17.23 -11.58
CA ILE A 107 -3.73 15.78 -11.27
C ILE A 107 -3.56 15.64 -9.76
N ASN A 108 -4.25 14.68 -9.16
CA ASN A 108 -4.16 14.38 -7.74
C ASN A 108 -3.58 12.98 -7.46
N PRO A 109 -2.27 12.77 -7.57
CA PRO A 109 -1.64 11.51 -7.20
C PRO A 109 -1.88 11.13 -5.74
N VAL A 110 -2.23 9.87 -5.51
CA VAL A 110 -2.43 9.32 -4.17
C VAL A 110 -1.21 8.51 -3.76
N VAL A 111 -0.56 8.94 -2.68
CA VAL A 111 0.63 8.29 -2.13
C VAL A 111 0.45 8.04 -0.64
N GLY A 112 0.49 6.76 -0.23
CA GLY A 112 0.54 6.33 1.16
C GLY A 112 1.97 6.06 1.63
N GLU A 113 2.20 6.07 2.95
CA GLU A 113 3.53 5.86 3.49
C GLU A 113 3.56 5.14 4.83
N CYS A 114 4.64 4.38 5.03
CA CYS A 114 5.06 3.89 6.33
C CYS A 114 6.52 4.27 6.58
N ASN A 115 6.87 4.61 7.82
CA ASN A 115 8.23 4.99 8.17
C ASN A 115 9.12 3.75 8.31
N ASP A 116 10.14 3.64 7.48
CA ASP A 116 11.08 2.51 7.44
C ASP A 116 12.46 2.82 8.07
N CYS A 117 12.59 3.92 8.79
CA CYS A 117 13.88 4.43 9.28
C CYS A 117 14.63 3.49 10.24
N ARG A 118 14.00 2.43 10.76
CA ARG A 118 14.65 1.50 11.69
C ARG A 118 15.70 0.60 11.03
N ILE A 119 15.46 0.23 9.76
CA ILE A 119 16.35 -0.64 8.99
C ILE A 119 16.78 -0.03 7.65
N ASN A 120 16.24 1.14 7.28
CA ASN A 120 16.56 1.89 6.08
C ASN A 120 17.24 3.21 6.43
N GLN A 121 18.29 3.59 5.70
CA GLN A 121 18.83 4.95 5.75
C GLN A 121 17.91 5.92 5.02
N ILE A 122 16.75 6.21 5.63
CA ILE A 122 15.62 6.92 5.03
C ILE A 122 16.00 8.30 4.45
N GLN A 123 17.02 8.97 5.04
CA GLN A 123 17.49 10.29 4.59
C GLN A 123 18.12 10.24 3.18
N LYS A 124 18.56 9.08 2.70
CA LYS A 124 19.08 8.91 1.34
C LYS A 124 18.00 9.04 0.27
N ARG A 125 16.74 8.89 0.66
CA ARG A 125 15.61 9.07 -0.24
C ARG A 125 15.77 8.25 -1.53
N ALA A 126 16.07 6.96 -1.38
CA ALA A 126 16.50 6.07 -2.45
C ALA A 126 15.40 5.73 -3.48
N VAL A 127 14.14 6.06 -3.22
CA VAL A 127 13.01 5.87 -4.15
C VAL A 127 12.70 7.16 -4.88
N GLY A 128 12.58 7.11 -6.19
CA GLY A 128 12.24 8.24 -7.03
C GLY A 128 11.55 7.80 -8.33
N GLU A 129 11.63 8.62 -9.35
CA GLU A 129 10.93 8.42 -10.64
C GLU A 129 11.23 7.06 -11.26
N LYS A 130 12.51 6.66 -11.29
CA LYS A 130 12.94 5.39 -11.88
C LYS A 130 12.25 4.19 -11.22
N GLU A 131 12.24 4.16 -9.88
CA GLU A 131 11.68 3.08 -9.09
C GLU A 131 10.15 3.03 -9.24
N VAL A 132 9.48 4.19 -9.28
CA VAL A 132 8.03 4.28 -9.51
C VAL A 132 7.65 3.77 -10.89
N ARG A 133 8.38 4.18 -11.94
CA ARG A 133 8.17 3.68 -13.32
C ARG A 133 8.39 2.18 -13.42
N GLN A 134 9.39 1.64 -12.75
CA GLN A 134 9.66 0.20 -12.71
C GLN A 134 8.51 -0.55 -12.03
N ALA A 135 8.04 -0.07 -10.88
CA ALA A 135 6.91 -0.67 -10.18
C ALA A 135 5.62 -0.60 -11.01
N PHE A 136 5.37 0.53 -11.67
CA PHE A 136 4.21 0.70 -12.56
C PHE A 136 4.26 -0.28 -13.74
N ALA A 137 5.41 -0.40 -14.39
CA ALA A 137 5.60 -1.30 -15.53
C ALA A 137 5.57 -2.81 -15.14
N ALA A 138 5.91 -3.12 -13.90
CA ALA A 138 5.88 -4.48 -13.36
C ALA A 138 4.50 -4.90 -12.81
N ALA A 139 3.49 -4.00 -12.87
CA ALA A 139 2.18 -4.29 -12.30
C ALA A 139 1.48 -5.46 -13.01
N THR A 140 1.04 -6.43 -12.23
CA THR A 140 0.43 -7.68 -12.71
C THR A 140 -0.61 -8.19 -11.70
N GLU A 141 -1.41 -9.17 -12.12
CA GLU A 141 -2.34 -9.85 -11.23
C GLU A 141 -1.63 -10.80 -10.24
N GLU A 142 -0.48 -11.35 -10.60
CA GLU A 142 0.31 -12.24 -9.75
C GLU A 142 1.56 -11.49 -9.28
N PHE A 143 1.51 -10.98 -8.06
CA PHE A 143 2.58 -10.20 -7.45
C PHE A 143 3.11 -10.89 -6.18
N GLU A 144 4.32 -10.53 -5.78
CA GLU A 144 4.94 -11.04 -4.56
C GLU A 144 4.42 -10.31 -3.32
N GLU A 145 4.38 -11.02 -2.18
CA GLU A 145 4.06 -10.48 -0.86
C GLU A 145 5.28 -10.56 0.08
N GLY A 146 5.22 -9.88 1.21
CA GLY A 146 6.25 -9.89 2.24
C GLY A 146 7.28 -8.79 2.06
N ASP A 147 8.55 -9.15 1.96
CA ASP A 147 9.72 -8.26 1.92
C ASP A 147 9.95 -7.67 0.51
N VAL A 148 8.97 -6.98 -0.01
CA VAL A 148 8.98 -6.43 -1.37
C VAL A 148 8.46 -5.00 -1.42
N GLY A 149 8.93 -4.22 -2.40
CA GLY A 149 8.45 -2.88 -2.66
C GLY A 149 8.45 -2.00 -1.40
N ALA A 150 7.33 -1.34 -1.14
CA ALA A 150 7.14 -0.48 0.03
C ALA A 150 7.22 -1.24 1.38
N GLY A 151 7.05 -2.57 1.37
CA GLY A 151 7.16 -3.40 2.57
C GLY A 151 8.57 -3.76 2.98
N THR A 152 9.58 -3.47 2.14
CA THR A 152 10.97 -3.91 2.37
C THR A 152 11.59 -3.36 3.66
N GLY A 153 11.29 -2.10 4.01
CA GLY A 153 11.86 -1.47 5.21
C GLY A 153 10.97 -1.53 6.45
N THR A 154 9.82 -2.19 6.39
CA THR A 154 8.83 -2.15 7.47
C THR A 154 9.07 -3.19 8.57
N ILE A 155 8.64 -2.85 9.79
CA ILE A 155 8.69 -3.70 10.98
C ILE A 155 7.28 -3.80 11.56
N CYS A 156 6.82 -5.01 11.83
CA CYS A 156 5.49 -5.25 12.39
C CYS A 156 5.59 -6.18 13.60
N TYR A 157 5.02 -5.78 14.73
CA TYR A 157 5.12 -6.49 16.00
C TYR A 157 6.57 -6.83 16.43
N GLY A 158 7.52 -5.90 16.15
CA GLY A 158 8.94 -6.12 16.45
C GLY A 158 9.62 -7.21 15.61
N MET A 159 8.98 -7.60 14.51
CA MET A 159 9.50 -8.54 13.51
C MET A 159 9.49 -7.88 12.13
N LYS A 160 10.04 -8.52 11.10
CA LYS A 160 9.98 -8.01 9.74
C LYS A 160 8.51 -7.86 9.30
N GLY A 161 8.13 -6.64 8.92
CA GLY A 161 6.85 -6.32 8.29
C GLY A 161 6.86 -6.62 6.79
N GLY A 162 5.89 -6.08 6.05
CA GLY A 162 5.85 -6.31 4.60
C GLY A 162 4.54 -5.91 3.96
N ILE A 163 4.41 -6.30 2.70
CA ILE A 163 3.16 -6.26 1.95
C ILE A 163 2.40 -7.56 2.18
N GLY A 164 1.12 -7.47 2.49
CA GLY A 164 0.22 -8.61 2.58
C GLY A 164 -1.07 -8.34 1.82
N SER A 165 -1.73 -9.40 1.36
CA SER A 165 -2.98 -9.26 0.63
C SER A 165 -3.95 -10.38 0.95
N ALA A 166 -5.24 -10.13 0.73
CA ALA A 166 -6.29 -11.12 0.84
C ALA A 166 -7.52 -10.69 0.04
N SER A 167 -8.39 -11.64 -0.29
CA SER A 167 -9.68 -11.36 -0.91
C SER A 167 -10.81 -12.21 -0.36
N ARG A 168 -12.03 -11.72 -0.54
CA ARG A 168 -13.27 -12.47 -0.24
C ARG A 168 -14.28 -12.26 -1.36
N VAL A 169 -14.87 -13.36 -1.79
CA VAL A 169 -16.01 -13.35 -2.71
C VAL A 169 -17.28 -13.48 -1.89
N ILE A 170 -18.20 -12.55 -2.09
CA ILE A 170 -19.52 -12.48 -1.46
C ILE A 170 -20.60 -12.58 -2.52
N CYS A 171 -21.75 -13.13 -2.15
CA CYS A 171 -22.94 -13.19 -3.02
C CYS A 171 -23.99 -12.20 -2.53
N ILE A 172 -24.50 -11.38 -3.41
CA ILE A 172 -25.64 -10.49 -3.16
C ILE A 172 -26.70 -10.79 -4.21
N GLY A 173 -27.77 -11.45 -3.77
CA GLY A 173 -28.74 -12.04 -4.70
C GLY A 173 -28.05 -13.16 -5.52
N GLU A 174 -28.14 -13.08 -6.84
CA GLU A 174 -27.55 -14.06 -7.77
C GLU A 174 -26.15 -13.65 -8.27
N LYS A 175 -25.63 -12.47 -7.85
CA LYS A 175 -24.35 -11.95 -8.30
C LYS A 175 -23.25 -12.17 -7.27
N GLU A 176 -22.10 -12.58 -7.74
CA GLU A 176 -20.86 -12.63 -6.95
C GLU A 176 -20.12 -11.30 -7.10
N TYR A 177 -19.54 -10.82 -6.01
CA TYR A 177 -18.70 -9.65 -5.94
C TYR A 177 -17.43 -9.98 -5.14
N THR A 178 -16.35 -9.31 -5.46
CA THR A 178 -15.06 -9.48 -4.80
C THR A 178 -14.72 -8.26 -3.96
N ILE A 179 -14.21 -8.50 -2.76
CA ILE A 179 -13.56 -7.50 -1.92
C ILE A 179 -12.13 -7.95 -1.74
N GLY A 180 -11.19 -7.12 -2.14
CA GLY A 180 -9.75 -7.37 -1.99
C GLY A 180 -9.12 -6.32 -1.08
N VAL A 181 -8.06 -6.71 -0.38
CA VAL A 181 -7.27 -5.81 0.46
C VAL A 181 -5.79 -6.04 0.23
N LEU A 182 -5.02 -4.94 0.22
CA LEU A 182 -3.56 -4.95 0.30
C LEU A 182 -3.15 -4.08 1.49
N VAL A 183 -2.20 -4.57 2.27
CA VAL A 183 -1.70 -3.90 3.47
C VAL A 183 -0.19 -3.74 3.39
N GLN A 184 0.31 -2.53 3.68
CA GLN A 184 1.69 -2.29 4.08
C GLN A 184 1.71 -2.19 5.61
N SER A 185 2.32 -3.18 6.28
CA SER A 185 2.30 -3.30 7.74
C SER A 185 3.59 -2.78 8.36
N ASN A 186 3.48 -1.83 9.31
CA ASN A 186 4.61 -1.23 10.02
C ASN A 186 4.16 -0.77 11.41
N PHE A 187 3.61 -1.68 12.23
CA PHE A 187 2.98 -1.32 13.50
C PHE A 187 3.08 -2.43 14.54
N GLY A 188 2.72 -2.09 15.78
CA GLY A 188 2.48 -3.02 16.88
C GLY A 188 3.71 -3.39 17.68
N ALA A 189 3.52 -3.56 18.99
CA ALA A 189 4.51 -4.12 19.89
C ALA A 189 4.40 -5.65 19.90
N THR A 190 5.51 -6.35 20.15
CA THR A 190 5.54 -7.81 20.09
C THR A 190 4.54 -8.45 21.07
N GLU A 191 4.37 -7.88 22.25
CA GLU A 191 3.43 -8.35 23.28
C GLU A 191 1.97 -8.37 22.83
N ASP A 192 1.59 -7.47 21.93
CA ASP A 192 0.21 -7.33 21.44
C ASP A 192 -0.10 -8.26 20.27
N PHE A 193 0.87 -9.07 19.83
CA PHE A 193 0.67 -9.90 18.65
C PHE A 193 -0.28 -11.07 18.93
N ILE A 194 -1.42 -11.05 18.24
CA ILE A 194 -2.43 -12.09 18.25
C ILE A 194 -2.47 -12.77 16.89
N LEU A 195 -2.35 -14.10 16.86
CA LEU A 195 -2.44 -14.91 15.66
C LEU A 195 -3.59 -15.93 15.81
N ASN A 196 -4.57 -15.86 14.91
CA ASN A 196 -5.76 -16.74 14.92
C ASN A 196 -6.51 -16.77 16.28
N GLY A 197 -6.53 -15.61 16.98
CA GLY A 197 -7.18 -15.49 18.30
C GLY A 197 -6.30 -15.91 19.48
N GLU A 198 -5.09 -16.37 19.27
CA GLU A 198 -4.12 -16.70 20.33
C GLU A 198 -3.11 -15.57 20.54
N ALA A 199 -2.88 -15.19 21.79
CA ALA A 199 -1.80 -14.23 22.15
C ALA A 199 -0.44 -14.93 22.02
N VAL A 200 0.20 -14.80 20.88
CA VAL A 200 1.52 -15.40 20.62
C VAL A 200 2.67 -14.47 20.99
N GLY A 201 2.41 -13.19 21.12
CA GLY A 201 3.40 -12.17 21.48
C GLY A 201 4.20 -12.50 22.73
N PRO A 202 3.58 -12.83 23.87
CA PRO A 202 4.29 -13.22 25.08
C PRO A 202 5.24 -14.40 24.88
N LYS A 203 4.83 -15.44 24.13
CA LYS A 203 5.65 -16.62 23.81
C LYS A 203 6.89 -16.24 22.97
N ILE A 204 6.74 -15.27 22.05
CA ILE A 204 7.85 -14.75 21.23
C ILE A 204 8.84 -13.99 22.13
N LEU A 205 8.35 -13.18 23.06
CA LEU A 205 9.21 -12.45 23.99
C LEU A 205 10.00 -13.40 24.90
N GLU A 206 9.38 -14.43 25.47
CA GLU A 206 10.05 -15.48 26.25
C GLU A 206 11.17 -16.14 25.42
N TRP A 207 10.88 -16.53 24.19
CA TRP A 207 11.88 -17.13 23.29
C TRP A 207 13.04 -16.17 22.95
N LYS A 208 12.76 -14.87 22.73
CA LYS A 208 13.79 -13.85 22.50
C LYS A 208 14.68 -13.65 23.74
N GLN A 209 14.09 -13.65 24.95
CA GLN A 209 14.84 -13.55 26.21
C GLN A 209 15.80 -14.74 26.39
N GLU A 210 15.33 -15.96 26.16
CA GLU A 210 16.17 -17.17 26.24
C GLU A 210 17.34 -17.13 25.25
N LYS A 211 17.19 -16.45 24.12
CA LYS A 211 18.22 -16.28 23.09
C LYS A 211 19.11 -15.05 23.29
N ASN A 212 18.91 -14.24 24.34
CA ASN A 212 19.54 -12.93 24.53
C ASN A 212 19.38 -11.98 23.32
N ASP A 213 18.25 -12.10 22.59
CA ASP A 213 17.94 -11.35 21.39
C ASP A 213 16.90 -10.26 21.69
N MET A 214 17.16 -9.47 22.74
CA MET A 214 16.32 -8.35 23.15
C MET A 214 16.88 -7.05 22.56
N ALA A 215 16.39 -6.65 21.39
CA ALA A 215 16.56 -5.26 20.95
C ALA A 215 15.70 -4.35 21.84
N ALA A 216 16.24 -3.19 22.21
CA ALA A 216 15.51 -2.20 22.99
C ALA A 216 14.18 -1.85 22.29
N SER A 217 13.05 -2.02 22.98
CA SER A 217 11.75 -1.58 22.50
C SER A 217 11.68 -0.07 22.61
N GLU A 218 11.97 0.65 21.54
CA GLU A 218 11.50 2.04 21.45
C GLU A 218 9.99 2.02 21.24
N GLU A 219 9.26 2.98 21.85
CA GLU A 219 7.83 3.17 21.62
C GLU A 219 7.57 3.30 20.11
N ASP A 220 7.03 2.26 19.51
CA ASP A 220 6.68 2.27 18.10
C ASP A 220 5.33 2.94 17.95
N LYS A 221 5.33 4.15 17.40
CA LYS A 221 4.10 4.86 17.07
C LYS A 221 3.39 4.29 15.83
N GLY A 222 3.95 3.25 15.25
CA GLY A 222 3.38 2.43 14.19
C GLY A 222 2.71 3.18 13.03
N SER A 223 2.67 2.57 11.87
CA SER A 223 1.92 3.03 10.71
C SER A 223 1.37 1.83 9.93
N ILE A 224 0.26 2.03 9.27
CA ILE A 224 -0.35 1.03 8.39
C ILE A 224 -0.99 1.74 7.21
N MET A 225 -0.78 1.20 6.03
CA MET A 225 -1.57 1.57 4.85
C MET A 225 -2.40 0.36 4.43
N SER A 226 -3.70 0.58 4.30
CA SER A 226 -4.65 -0.45 3.82
C SER A 226 -5.37 0.07 2.59
N ILE A 227 -5.23 -0.65 1.48
CA ILE A 227 -5.92 -0.37 0.23
C ILE A 227 -7.00 -1.44 0.06
N LEU A 228 -8.25 -1.02 0.00
CA LEU A 228 -9.38 -1.89 -0.27
C LEU A 228 -9.87 -1.64 -1.68
N ALA A 229 -10.13 -2.70 -2.42
CA ALA A 229 -10.74 -2.66 -3.73
C ALA A 229 -11.98 -3.57 -3.77
N THR A 230 -12.95 -3.21 -4.60
CA THR A 230 -14.16 -4.03 -4.81
C THR A 230 -14.80 -3.69 -6.14
N ASP A 231 -15.46 -4.68 -6.75
CA ASP A 231 -16.34 -4.52 -7.91
C ASP A 231 -17.82 -4.32 -7.51
N LEU A 232 -18.10 -4.13 -6.21
CA LEU A 232 -19.42 -3.71 -5.74
C LEU A 232 -19.76 -2.31 -6.27
N PRO A 233 -20.98 -2.08 -6.77
CA PRO A 233 -21.42 -0.77 -7.26
C PRO A 233 -21.77 0.18 -6.10
N LEU A 234 -20.76 0.52 -5.30
CA LEU A 234 -20.90 1.37 -4.12
C LEU A 234 -20.65 2.84 -4.46
N THR A 235 -21.34 3.72 -3.75
CA THR A 235 -21.04 5.17 -3.73
C THR A 235 -19.85 5.42 -2.78
N SER A 236 -19.18 6.57 -2.92
CA SER A 236 -18.08 6.97 -2.02
C SER A 236 -18.50 6.98 -0.54
N ARG A 237 -19.74 7.38 -0.25
CA ARG A 237 -20.32 7.34 1.11
C ARG A 237 -20.46 5.91 1.66
N GLN A 238 -20.74 4.94 0.80
CA GLN A 238 -20.86 3.53 1.22
C GLN A 238 -19.50 2.85 1.36
N LEU A 239 -18.47 3.36 0.67
CA LEU A 239 -17.08 2.92 0.83
C LEU A 239 -16.46 3.42 2.15
N LYS A 240 -16.87 4.59 2.65
CA LYS A 240 -16.42 5.20 3.91
C LYS A 240 -17.15 4.61 5.11
#